data_22b25d3ce592aa1cdea808f6884e984a
#
_entry.id   22b25d3ce592aa1cdea808f6884e984a
#
_cell.length_a   1.000
_cell.length_b   1.000
_cell.length_c   1.000
_cell.angle_alpha   90.00
_cell.angle_beta   90.00
_cell.angle_gamma   90.00
#
_symmetry.space_group_name_H-M   'P 1'
#
loop_
_entity.id
_entity.type
_entity.pdbx_description
1 polymer ?
#
loop_
_entity_poly.entity_id
_entity_poly.type
_entity_poly.pdbx_seq_one_letter_code
_entity_poly.pdbx_strand_id
1 'polypeptide(L)'
;MLEKGEKMKVFISWSGEPSRKAAVVLQEWLPSVIQAVDPFVSSESIRTGSRWFTEMGTKLKDTNFGILCLTPSNLEAPWILFEAGALSKQLEESLLTSVLFGGLSKGDLECPLSQFQNILPHKEDIRKLISTINEHLADEKQLSDAQLTTYFDKWWPELEEKIKDITVAVESETKSKGVKLKRDPEEVMEEILELSRNTVRQLD
;
A
#
# COMPACT_ATOMS: atom_id res chain seq x y z
N MET A 1 -4.05 -23.52 5.07
CA MET A 1 -2.73 -24.16 4.94
C MET A 1 -2.38 -24.20 3.47
N LEU A 2 -1.32 -23.50 3.04
CA LEU A 2 -0.89 -23.52 1.64
C LEU A 2 -0.37 -24.92 1.30
N GLU A 3 -0.73 -25.42 0.12
CA GLU A 3 -0.19 -26.71 -0.35
C GLU A 3 1.32 -26.63 -0.60
N LYS A 4 2.02 -27.76 -0.44
CA LYS A 4 3.49 -27.84 -0.60
C LYS A 4 3.86 -27.49 -2.04
N GLY A 5 4.40 -26.28 -2.26
CA GLY A 5 4.78 -25.76 -3.58
C GLY A 5 4.02 -24.48 -4.00
N GLU A 6 2.88 -24.19 -3.40
CA GLU A 6 2.07 -23.01 -3.76
C GLU A 6 2.70 -21.72 -3.25
N LYS A 7 2.80 -20.69 -4.12
CA LYS A 7 3.29 -19.38 -3.73
C LYS A 7 2.22 -18.62 -2.96
N MET A 8 2.65 -17.72 -2.07
CA MET A 8 1.76 -16.82 -1.35
C MET A 8 1.16 -15.79 -2.30
N LYS A 9 -0.15 -15.73 -2.39
CA LYS A 9 -0.85 -14.75 -3.26
C LYS A 9 -0.92 -13.39 -2.58
N VAL A 10 -0.33 -12.39 -3.24
CA VAL A 10 -0.33 -10.99 -2.79
C VAL A 10 -1.18 -10.18 -3.75
N PHE A 11 -2.33 -9.70 -3.27
CA PHE A 11 -3.21 -8.85 -4.06
C PHE A 11 -2.78 -7.40 -3.96
N ILE A 12 -2.68 -6.70 -5.11
CA ILE A 12 -2.31 -5.29 -5.15
C ILE A 12 -3.46 -4.50 -5.80
N SER A 13 -4.11 -3.68 -4.98
CA SER A 13 -5.23 -2.83 -5.38
C SER A 13 -4.76 -1.43 -5.79
N TRP A 14 -5.43 -0.86 -6.79
CA TRP A 14 -5.15 0.46 -7.33
C TRP A 14 -6.41 1.09 -7.94
N SER A 15 -6.41 2.41 -8.07
CA SER A 15 -7.42 3.16 -8.83
C SER A 15 -6.80 4.44 -9.39
N GLY A 16 -6.93 4.65 -10.71
CA GLY A 16 -6.30 5.75 -11.43
C GLY A 16 -4.86 5.47 -11.85
N GLU A 17 -4.39 6.18 -12.89
CA GLU A 17 -3.16 5.82 -13.60
C GLU A 17 -1.88 5.87 -12.75
N PRO A 18 -1.62 6.87 -11.88
CA PRO A 18 -0.42 6.85 -11.04
C PRO A 18 -0.40 5.71 -10.04
N SER A 19 -1.55 5.40 -9.46
CA SER A 19 -1.71 4.27 -8.54
C SER A 19 -1.52 2.94 -9.27
N ARG A 20 -1.97 2.82 -10.54
CA ARG A 20 -1.72 1.65 -11.38
C ARG A 20 -0.22 1.44 -11.62
N LYS A 21 0.51 2.50 -11.93
CA LYS A 21 1.97 2.42 -12.09
C LYS A 21 2.64 1.91 -10.82
N ALA A 22 2.24 2.42 -9.65
CA ALA A 22 2.75 1.94 -8.38
C ALA A 22 2.47 0.45 -8.15
N ALA A 23 1.25 0.00 -8.44
CA ALA A 23 0.85 -1.40 -8.30
C ALA A 23 1.64 -2.32 -9.22
N VAL A 24 1.84 -1.94 -10.48
CA VAL A 24 2.63 -2.72 -11.45
C VAL A 24 4.10 -2.80 -11.02
N VAL A 25 4.68 -1.69 -10.57
CA VAL A 25 6.06 -1.66 -10.06
C VAL A 25 6.23 -2.61 -8.87
N LEU A 26 5.30 -2.58 -7.91
CA LEU A 26 5.35 -3.51 -6.77
C LEU A 26 5.15 -4.96 -7.20
N GLN A 27 4.24 -5.22 -8.16
CA GLN A 27 4.02 -6.57 -8.70
C GLN A 27 5.29 -7.16 -9.32
N GLU A 28 6.01 -6.37 -10.09
CA GLU A 28 7.25 -6.82 -10.75
C GLU A 28 8.41 -6.96 -9.76
N TRP A 29 8.48 -6.07 -8.78
CA TRP A 29 9.60 -6.00 -7.85
C TRP A 29 9.54 -7.03 -6.71
N LEU A 30 8.36 -7.30 -6.15
CA LEU A 30 8.20 -8.19 -4.99
C LEU A 30 8.85 -9.56 -5.17
N PRO A 31 8.68 -10.27 -6.33
CA PRO A 31 9.30 -11.58 -6.54
C PRO A 31 10.82 -11.53 -6.63
N SER A 32 11.42 -10.38 -6.90
CA SER A 32 12.87 -10.22 -6.93
C SER A 32 13.48 -10.28 -5.52
N VAL A 33 12.70 -9.88 -4.50
CA VAL A 33 13.11 -9.94 -3.09
C VAL A 33 12.65 -11.23 -2.43
N ILE A 34 11.39 -11.63 -2.63
CA ILE A 34 10.81 -12.86 -2.06
C ILE A 34 10.25 -13.72 -3.20
N GLN A 35 10.97 -14.74 -3.61
CA GLN A 35 10.57 -15.60 -4.74
C GLN A 35 9.32 -16.44 -4.47
N ALA A 36 8.98 -16.64 -3.18
CA ALA A 36 7.83 -17.42 -2.73
C ALA A 36 6.49 -16.68 -2.80
N VAL A 37 6.47 -15.42 -3.28
CA VAL A 37 5.23 -14.67 -3.50
C VAL A 37 4.77 -14.73 -4.97
N ASP A 38 3.46 -14.59 -5.16
CA ASP A 38 2.79 -14.48 -6.46
C ASP A 38 1.89 -13.23 -6.44
N PRO A 39 2.48 -12.03 -6.69
CA PRO A 39 1.72 -10.80 -6.68
C PRO A 39 0.87 -10.65 -7.92
N PHE A 40 -0.37 -10.20 -7.74
CA PHE A 40 -1.28 -9.89 -8.83
C PHE A 40 -2.01 -8.58 -8.57
N VAL A 41 -2.22 -7.80 -9.63
CA VAL A 41 -2.89 -6.50 -9.55
C VAL A 41 -4.38 -6.64 -9.86
N SER A 42 -5.18 -5.75 -9.24
CA SER A 42 -6.59 -5.61 -9.62
C SER A 42 -6.71 -5.24 -11.10
N SER A 43 -7.65 -5.84 -11.81
CA SER A 43 -7.90 -5.50 -13.21
C SER A 43 -8.96 -4.40 -13.28
N GLU A 44 -8.61 -3.25 -13.85
CA GLU A 44 -9.53 -2.13 -14.09
C GLU A 44 -10.56 -2.41 -15.21
N SER A 45 -10.58 -3.60 -15.79
CA SER A 45 -11.59 -3.94 -16.78
C SER A 45 -12.96 -4.03 -16.10
N ILE A 46 -13.51 -2.86 -15.75
CA ILE A 46 -14.91 -2.66 -15.39
C ILE A 46 -15.75 -2.99 -16.64
N ARG A 47 -15.88 -4.27 -16.94
CA ARG A 47 -17.04 -4.72 -17.68
C ARG A 47 -18.17 -4.87 -16.68
N THR A 48 -19.00 -3.83 -16.63
CA THR A 48 -20.26 -3.81 -15.93
C THR A 48 -20.99 -5.16 -16.06
N GLY A 49 -21.11 -5.90 -14.95
CA GLY A 49 -21.89 -7.12 -14.93
C GLY A 49 -21.60 -8.01 -13.72
N SER A 50 -22.60 -8.79 -13.30
CA SER A 50 -22.58 -9.71 -12.17
C SER A 50 -21.43 -10.75 -12.16
N ARG A 51 -20.88 -11.07 -13.31
CA ARG A 51 -19.73 -11.99 -13.46
C ARG A 51 -18.46 -11.47 -12.80
N TRP A 52 -18.24 -10.15 -12.87
CA TRP A 52 -17.03 -9.53 -12.34
C TRP A 52 -16.94 -9.64 -10.82
N PHE A 53 -18.03 -9.38 -10.09
CA PHE A 53 -18.09 -9.56 -8.63
C PHE A 53 -17.78 -11.00 -8.20
N THR A 54 -18.20 -11.97 -9.01
CA THR A 54 -17.96 -13.39 -8.72
C THR A 54 -16.49 -13.76 -8.99
N GLU A 55 -15.91 -13.27 -10.08
CA GLU A 55 -14.49 -13.53 -10.41
C GLU A 55 -13.52 -12.87 -9.44
N MET A 56 -13.80 -11.63 -9.04
CA MET A 56 -12.99 -10.91 -8.05
C MET A 56 -13.15 -11.56 -6.67
N GLY A 57 -14.37 -11.89 -6.25
CA GLY A 57 -14.61 -12.60 -5.00
C GLY A 57 -13.88 -13.95 -4.93
N THR A 58 -13.72 -14.64 -6.06
CA THR A 58 -12.94 -15.88 -6.13
C THR A 58 -11.45 -15.62 -6.00
N LYS A 59 -10.93 -14.60 -6.69
CA LYS A 59 -9.50 -14.22 -6.61
C LYS A 59 -9.13 -13.74 -5.19
N LEU A 60 -10.01 -12.96 -4.57
CA LEU A 60 -9.79 -12.49 -3.20
C LEU A 60 -9.83 -13.65 -2.18
N LYS A 61 -10.67 -14.68 -2.39
CA LYS A 61 -10.74 -15.85 -1.51
C LYS A 61 -9.40 -16.56 -1.31
N ASP A 62 -8.56 -16.55 -2.35
CA ASP A 62 -7.25 -17.20 -2.32
C ASP A 62 -6.13 -16.21 -1.96
N THR A 63 -6.46 -14.96 -1.64
CA THR A 63 -5.49 -13.94 -1.27
C THR A 63 -5.00 -14.13 0.15
N ASN A 64 -3.69 -14.10 0.33
CA ASN A 64 -3.04 -14.24 1.63
C ASN A 64 -2.58 -12.89 2.20
N PHE A 65 -2.29 -11.91 1.33
CA PHE A 65 -1.83 -10.58 1.72
C PHE A 65 -2.36 -9.53 0.75
N GLY A 66 -2.76 -8.37 1.27
CA GLY A 66 -3.29 -7.25 0.47
C GLY A 66 -2.42 -6.00 0.57
N ILE A 67 -2.20 -5.35 -0.56
CA ILE A 67 -1.53 -4.03 -0.64
C ILE A 67 -2.47 -3.07 -1.35
N LEU A 68 -2.75 -1.92 -0.74
CA LEU A 68 -3.50 -0.83 -1.35
C LEU A 68 -2.53 0.27 -1.77
N CYS A 69 -2.49 0.60 -3.06
CA CYS A 69 -1.69 1.74 -3.55
C CYS A 69 -2.54 3.02 -3.49
N LEU A 70 -2.31 3.85 -2.48
CA LEU A 70 -3.08 5.07 -2.25
C LEU A 70 -2.35 6.30 -2.77
N THR A 71 -3.11 7.18 -3.42
CA THR A 71 -2.68 8.50 -3.91
C THR A 71 -3.74 9.53 -3.54
N PRO A 72 -3.43 10.83 -3.52
CA PRO A 72 -4.43 11.88 -3.20
C PRO A 72 -5.69 11.81 -4.08
N SER A 73 -5.56 11.32 -5.31
CA SER A 73 -6.66 11.26 -6.27
C SER A 73 -7.58 10.04 -6.13
N ASN A 74 -7.22 9.05 -5.31
CA ASN A 74 -8.01 7.81 -5.19
C ASN A 74 -8.50 7.47 -3.78
N LEU A 75 -8.29 8.32 -2.79
CA LEU A 75 -8.72 8.06 -1.40
C LEU A 75 -10.22 7.83 -1.28
N GLU A 76 -11.02 8.53 -2.07
CA GLU A 76 -12.48 8.44 -2.09
C GLU A 76 -12.99 7.57 -3.26
N ALA A 77 -12.10 6.90 -3.99
CA ALA A 77 -12.50 6.07 -5.10
C ALA A 77 -13.37 4.89 -4.58
N PRO A 78 -14.62 4.74 -5.05
CA PRO A 78 -15.53 3.68 -4.57
C PRO A 78 -14.92 2.29 -4.70
N TRP A 79 -14.07 2.12 -5.68
CA TRP A 79 -13.35 0.88 -5.95
C TRP A 79 -12.36 0.51 -4.84
N ILE A 80 -11.48 1.45 -4.46
CA ILE A 80 -10.52 1.26 -3.36
C ILE A 80 -11.24 0.95 -2.05
N LEU A 81 -12.32 1.68 -1.75
CA LEU A 81 -13.10 1.48 -0.53
C LEU A 81 -13.79 0.11 -0.52
N PHE A 82 -14.30 -0.33 -1.67
CA PHE A 82 -14.92 -1.65 -1.81
C PHE A 82 -13.89 -2.78 -1.63
N GLU A 83 -12.75 -2.71 -2.30
CA GLU A 83 -11.69 -3.72 -2.19
C GLU A 83 -11.10 -3.76 -0.78
N ALA A 84 -10.85 -2.60 -0.16
CA ALA A 84 -10.39 -2.52 1.22
C ALA A 84 -11.39 -3.20 2.17
N GLY A 85 -12.68 -2.96 2.02
CA GLY A 85 -13.73 -3.63 2.80
C GLY A 85 -13.84 -5.13 2.54
N ALA A 86 -13.69 -5.56 1.30
CA ALA A 86 -13.72 -6.98 0.93
C ALA A 86 -12.50 -7.74 1.49
N LEU A 87 -11.31 -7.15 1.39
CA LEU A 87 -10.07 -7.69 1.91
C LEU A 87 -10.07 -7.73 3.44
N SER A 88 -10.53 -6.67 4.11
CA SER A 88 -10.56 -6.62 5.58
C SER A 88 -11.49 -7.67 6.19
N LYS A 89 -12.54 -8.06 5.48
CA LYS A 89 -13.44 -9.14 5.90
C LYS A 89 -12.80 -10.53 5.75
N GLN A 90 -11.85 -10.69 4.87
CA GLN A 90 -11.26 -11.97 4.48
C GLN A 90 -9.89 -12.21 5.09
N LEU A 91 -9.10 -11.16 5.24
CA LEU A 91 -7.76 -11.17 5.81
C LEU A 91 -7.82 -10.71 7.28
N GLU A 92 -6.87 -11.16 8.07
CA GLU A 92 -6.59 -10.53 9.35
C GLU A 92 -6.10 -9.10 9.12
N GLU A 93 -6.36 -8.18 10.04
CA GLU A 93 -6.01 -6.75 9.89
C GLU A 93 -4.52 -6.53 9.60
N SER A 94 -3.66 -7.39 10.14
CA SER A 94 -2.21 -7.36 9.93
C SER A 94 -1.77 -7.71 8.50
N LEU A 95 -2.65 -8.31 7.71
CA LEU A 95 -2.35 -8.78 6.36
C LEU A 95 -2.83 -7.82 5.26
N LEU A 96 -3.33 -6.65 5.65
CA LEU A 96 -3.73 -5.59 4.72
C LEU A 96 -2.95 -4.32 5.03
N THR A 97 -2.14 -3.88 4.08
CA THR A 97 -1.27 -2.69 4.21
C THR A 97 -1.54 -1.70 3.10
N SER A 98 -1.65 -0.42 3.45
CA SER A 98 -1.73 0.66 2.47
C SER A 98 -0.36 1.33 2.30
N VAL A 99 0.08 1.51 1.05
CA VAL A 99 1.28 2.28 0.70
C VAL A 99 0.86 3.63 0.16
N LEU A 100 1.33 4.71 0.79
CA LEU A 100 0.89 6.08 0.58
C LEU A 100 1.85 6.81 -0.37
N PHE A 101 1.41 7.06 -1.60
CA PHE A 101 2.20 7.74 -2.62
C PHE A 101 1.80 9.22 -2.78
N GLY A 102 2.72 10.02 -3.36
CA GLY A 102 2.42 11.40 -3.76
C GLY A 102 2.23 12.39 -2.62
N GLY A 103 3.03 12.27 -1.57
CA GLY A 103 3.00 13.19 -0.43
C GLY A 103 1.89 12.93 0.58
N LEU A 104 1.11 11.86 0.43
CA LEU A 104 0.14 11.46 1.45
C LEU A 104 0.84 11.13 2.77
N SER A 105 0.23 11.58 3.85
CA SER A 105 0.57 11.22 5.22
C SER A 105 -0.52 10.34 5.84
N LYS A 106 -0.23 9.71 6.96
CA LYS A 106 -1.24 8.92 7.70
C LYS A 106 -2.41 9.78 8.20
N GLY A 107 -2.16 11.06 8.45
CA GLY A 107 -3.18 12.02 8.90
C GLY A 107 -4.18 12.43 7.81
N ASP A 108 -3.88 12.18 6.54
CA ASP A 108 -4.77 12.49 5.43
C ASP A 108 -5.84 11.41 5.19
N LEU A 109 -5.72 10.27 5.89
CA LEU A 109 -6.62 9.13 5.72
C LEU A 109 -7.81 9.23 6.66
N GLU A 110 -9.01 9.11 6.10
CA GLU A 110 -10.26 8.95 6.85
C GLU A 110 -10.70 7.47 6.89
N CYS A 111 -11.64 7.14 7.78
CA CYS A 111 -12.27 5.82 7.80
C CYS A 111 -12.91 5.49 6.43
N PRO A 112 -12.80 4.25 5.95
CA PRO A 112 -12.22 3.08 6.62
C PRO A 112 -10.70 2.90 6.44
N LEU A 113 -10.04 3.65 5.55
CA LEU A 113 -8.63 3.43 5.17
C LEU A 113 -7.64 3.70 6.32
N SER A 114 -7.99 4.58 7.26
CA SER A 114 -7.15 4.86 8.43
C SER A 114 -7.00 3.68 9.41
N GLN A 115 -7.88 2.66 9.31
CA GLN A 115 -7.86 1.49 10.18
C GLN A 115 -6.77 0.48 9.81
N PHE A 116 -6.27 0.54 8.58
CA PHE A 116 -5.26 -0.40 8.11
C PHE A 116 -3.84 0.04 8.49
N GLN A 117 -2.90 -0.88 8.36
CA GLN A 117 -1.49 -0.54 8.46
C GLN A 117 -1.11 0.38 7.29
N ASN A 118 -0.80 1.62 7.59
CA ASN A 118 -0.45 2.63 6.59
C ASN A 118 1.05 2.91 6.65
N ILE A 119 1.73 2.77 5.52
CA ILE A 119 3.17 2.97 5.37
C ILE A 119 3.49 3.98 4.27
N LEU A 120 4.63 4.63 4.40
CA LEU A 120 5.19 5.47 3.36
C LEU A 120 6.11 4.64 2.44
N PRO A 121 6.30 5.03 1.17
CA PRO A 121 7.16 4.33 0.23
C PRO A 121 8.65 4.62 0.48
N HIS A 122 9.09 4.60 1.75
CA HIS A 122 10.47 4.78 2.18
C HIS A 122 11.13 3.46 2.51
N LYS A 123 12.46 3.42 2.46
CA LYS A 123 13.26 2.20 2.63
C LYS A 123 12.87 1.41 3.88
N GLU A 124 12.75 2.09 5.02
CA GLU A 124 12.48 1.46 6.31
C GLU A 124 11.08 0.83 6.37
N ASP A 125 10.08 1.53 5.84
CA ASP A 125 8.70 1.07 5.87
C ASP A 125 8.44 -0.05 4.86
N ILE A 126 8.99 0.06 3.65
CA ILE A 126 8.94 -1.03 2.66
C ILE A 126 9.69 -2.26 3.18
N ARG A 127 10.81 -2.09 3.89
CA ARG A 127 11.50 -3.20 4.52
C ARG A 127 10.64 -3.90 5.57
N LYS A 128 9.89 -3.17 6.40
CA LYS A 128 8.93 -3.75 7.35
C LYS A 128 7.83 -4.52 6.63
N LEU A 129 7.29 -3.97 5.54
CA LEU A 129 6.30 -4.66 4.70
C LEU A 129 6.84 -6.01 4.21
N ILE A 130 8.06 -6.02 3.67
CA ILE A 130 8.72 -7.23 3.18
C ILE A 130 8.96 -8.25 4.31
N SER A 131 9.37 -7.78 5.50
CA SER A 131 9.53 -8.65 6.67
C SER A 131 8.19 -9.28 7.08
N THR A 132 7.12 -8.49 7.14
CA THR A 132 5.76 -8.99 7.44
C THR A 132 5.31 -10.03 6.42
N ILE A 133 5.51 -9.80 5.13
CA ILE A 133 5.18 -10.78 4.08
C ILE A 133 5.99 -12.07 4.28
N ASN A 134 7.30 -11.96 4.56
CA ASN A 134 8.17 -13.12 4.79
C ASN A 134 7.75 -13.95 6.02
N GLU A 135 7.37 -13.31 7.11
CA GLU A 135 6.89 -13.96 8.34
C GLU A 135 5.61 -14.78 8.14
N HIS A 136 4.77 -14.38 7.16
CA HIS A 136 3.52 -15.08 6.85
C HIS A 136 3.66 -16.16 5.77
N LEU A 137 4.86 -16.38 5.26
CA LEU A 137 5.16 -17.55 4.42
C LEU A 137 5.20 -18.83 5.27
N ALA A 138 5.00 -19.97 4.63
CA ALA A 138 5.28 -21.25 5.26
C ALA A 138 6.77 -21.32 5.66
N ASP A 139 7.08 -21.93 6.83
CA ASP A 139 8.42 -21.93 7.43
C ASP A 139 9.54 -22.35 6.45
N GLU A 140 9.27 -23.35 5.60
CA GLU A 140 10.22 -23.83 4.59
C GLU A 140 10.48 -22.83 3.44
N LYS A 141 9.69 -21.78 3.33
CA LYS A 141 9.80 -20.75 2.28
C LYS A 141 10.26 -19.39 2.81
N GLN A 142 10.33 -19.25 4.13
CA GLN A 142 10.81 -18.03 4.74
C GLN A 142 12.30 -17.85 4.47
N LEU A 143 12.65 -16.62 4.14
CA LEU A 143 14.05 -16.20 4.08
C LEU A 143 14.52 -15.86 5.49
N SER A 144 15.76 -16.24 5.82
CA SER A 144 16.40 -15.73 7.03
C SER A 144 16.61 -14.21 6.94
N ASP A 145 16.73 -13.52 8.07
CA ASP A 145 16.94 -12.06 8.10
C ASP A 145 18.15 -11.61 7.27
N ALA A 146 19.22 -12.41 7.26
CA ALA A 146 20.40 -12.13 6.48
C ALA A 146 20.14 -12.22 4.96
N GLN A 147 19.39 -13.24 4.53
CA GLN A 147 19.00 -13.38 3.12
C GLN A 147 18.03 -12.29 2.69
N LEU A 148 17.02 -12.01 3.51
CA LEU A 148 16.04 -10.97 3.25
C LEU A 148 16.71 -9.60 3.12
N THR A 149 17.63 -9.28 4.03
CA THR A 149 18.44 -8.05 3.98
C THR A 149 19.25 -7.98 2.68
N THR A 150 19.94 -9.05 2.33
CA THR A 150 20.80 -9.09 1.13
C THR A 150 19.98 -8.87 -0.14
N TYR A 151 18.82 -9.55 -0.28
CA TYR A 151 17.98 -9.38 -1.47
C TYR A 151 17.31 -8.01 -1.49
N PHE A 152 16.80 -7.54 -0.35
CA PHE A 152 16.21 -6.22 -0.24
C PHE A 152 17.19 -5.12 -0.63
N ASP A 153 18.38 -5.09 -0.04
CA ASP A 153 19.39 -4.05 -0.34
C ASP A 153 19.89 -4.10 -1.79
N LYS A 154 19.91 -5.29 -2.39
CA LYS A 154 20.24 -5.44 -3.80
C LYS A 154 19.18 -4.80 -4.72
N TRP A 155 17.89 -5.00 -4.43
CA TRP A 155 16.80 -4.60 -5.31
C TRP A 155 16.14 -3.27 -4.91
N TRP A 156 16.46 -2.74 -3.73
CA TRP A 156 15.94 -1.46 -3.26
C TRP A 156 16.23 -0.28 -4.20
N PRO A 157 17.45 -0.08 -4.74
CA PRO A 157 17.75 1.07 -5.60
C PRO A 157 16.86 1.14 -6.84
N GLU A 158 16.50 0.00 -7.43
CA GLU A 158 15.57 -0.04 -8.57
C GLU A 158 14.16 0.40 -8.17
N LEU A 159 13.66 -0.06 -7.04
CA LEU A 159 12.35 0.35 -6.53
C LEU A 159 12.34 1.84 -6.17
N GLU A 160 13.39 2.33 -5.52
CA GLU A 160 13.50 3.73 -5.12
C GLU A 160 13.44 4.68 -6.33
N GLU A 161 14.11 4.34 -7.42
CA GLU A 161 14.07 5.11 -8.67
C GLU A 161 12.63 5.14 -9.24
N LYS A 162 11.98 3.99 -9.33
CA LYS A 162 10.59 3.89 -9.81
C LYS A 162 9.60 4.64 -8.90
N ILE A 163 9.81 4.63 -7.58
CA ILE A 163 9.00 5.42 -6.63
C ILE A 163 9.15 6.93 -6.88
N LYS A 164 10.33 7.43 -7.18
CA LYS A 164 10.55 8.84 -7.53
C LYS A 164 9.75 9.23 -8.78
N ASP A 165 9.76 8.40 -9.81
CA ASP A 165 8.98 8.62 -11.03
C ASP A 165 7.47 8.62 -10.77
N ILE A 166 7.00 7.71 -9.91
CA ILE A 166 5.61 7.65 -9.48
C ILE A 166 5.22 8.93 -8.73
N THR A 167 6.06 9.40 -7.82
CA THR A 167 5.83 10.62 -7.05
C THR A 167 5.65 11.82 -7.97
N VAL A 168 6.52 12.00 -8.96
CA VAL A 168 6.40 13.07 -9.96
C VAL A 168 5.10 12.95 -10.75
N ALA A 169 4.70 11.74 -11.14
CA ALA A 169 3.45 11.52 -11.87
C ALA A 169 2.22 11.85 -11.02
N VAL A 170 2.21 11.46 -9.74
CA VAL A 170 1.12 11.78 -8.79
C VAL A 170 1.02 13.28 -8.56
N GLU A 171 2.12 13.98 -8.33
CA GLU A 171 2.14 15.44 -8.15
C GLU A 171 1.58 16.18 -9.37
N SER A 172 1.94 15.73 -10.57
CA SER A 172 1.43 16.29 -11.82
C SER A 172 -0.08 16.10 -11.97
N GLU A 173 -0.59 14.90 -11.63
CA GLU A 173 -2.03 14.61 -11.65
C GLU A 173 -2.78 15.41 -10.59
N THR A 174 -2.26 15.48 -9.37
CA THR A 174 -2.85 16.21 -8.25
C THR A 174 -3.02 17.70 -8.60
N LYS A 175 -1.99 18.31 -9.19
CA LYS A 175 -2.04 19.69 -9.70
C LYS A 175 -3.08 19.85 -10.80
N SER A 176 -3.16 18.92 -11.75
CA SER A 176 -4.10 18.99 -12.88
C SER A 176 -5.57 18.83 -12.46
N LYS A 177 -5.84 18.02 -11.46
CA LYS A 177 -7.19 17.77 -10.93
C LYS A 177 -7.61 18.74 -9.82
N GLY A 178 -6.73 19.65 -9.39
CA GLY A 178 -7.02 20.60 -8.32
C GLY A 178 -7.32 19.93 -6.97
N VAL A 179 -6.86 18.70 -6.77
CA VAL A 179 -7.01 17.97 -5.50
C VAL A 179 -6.12 18.66 -4.47
N LYS A 180 -6.73 19.32 -3.50
CA LYS A 180 -6.00 19.84 -2.34
C LYS A 180 -5.76 18.67 -1.37
N LEU A 181 -4.51 18.38 -1.05
CA LEU A 181 -4.18 17.66 0.18
C LEU A 181 -4.82 18.47 1.32
N LYS A 182 -5.60 17.79 2.18
CA LYS A 182 -6.47 18.45 3.18
C LYS A 182 -5.73 19.31 4.21
N ARG A 183 -4.39 19.24 4.28
CA ARG A 183 -3.59 20.05 5.19
C ARG A 183 -2.36 20.61 4.49
N ASP A 184 -2.30 21.92 4.43
CA ASP A 184 -1.07 22.63 4.11
C ASP A 184 -0.04 22.34 5.22
N PRO A 185 1.20 21.95 4.89
CA PRO A 185 2.25 21.76 5.89
C PRO A 185 2.43 22.96 6.83
N GLU A 186 2.18 24.18 6.35
CA GLU A 186 2.20 25.41 7.16
C GLU A 186 1.06 25.43 8.18
N GLU A 187 -0.16 25.04 7.80
CA GLU A 187 -1.31 24.94 8.71
C GLU A 187 -1.08 23.89 9.81
N VAL A 188 -0.51 22.74 9.45
CA VAL A 188 -0.16 21.69 10.42
C VAL A 188 0.93 22.17 11.38
N MET A 189 1.92 22.91 10.88
CA MET A 189 2.99 23.46 11.68
C MET A 189 2.47 24.52 12.65
N GLU A 190 1.56 25.37 12.23
CA GLU A 190 0.89 26.36 13.09
C GLU A 190 0.06 25.67 14.18
N GLU A 191 -0.71 24.63 13.84
CA GLU A 191 -1.49 23.86 14.81
C GLU A 191 -0.60 23.17 15.86
N ILE A 192 0.53 22.56 15.44
CA ILE A 192 1.51 21.96 16.34
C ILE A 192 2.13 23.01 17.27
N LEU A 193 2.48 24.19 16.76
CA LEU A 193 3.00 25.29 17.53
C LEU A 193 1.98 25.82 18.54
N GLU A 194 0.72 25.90 18.16
CA GLU A 194 -0.37 26.33 19.05
C GLU A 194 -0.64 25.31 20.14
N LEU A 195 -0.70 24.02 19.83
CA LEU A 195 -0.82 22.93 20.80
C LEU A 195 0.37 22.90 21.76
N SER A 196 1.59 23.08 21.24
CA SER A 196 2.80 23.16 22.07
C SER A 196 2.77 24.34 23.04
N ARG A 197 2.36 25.52 22.58
CA ARG A 197 2.20 26.73 23.44
C ARG A 197 1.12 26.53 24.50
N ASN A 198 0.01 25.88 24.17
CA ASN A 198 -1.07 25.62 25.11
C ASN A 198 -0.66 24.58 26.17
N THR A 199 0.13 23.57 25.78
CA THR A 199 0.66 22.56 26.71
C THR A 199 1.65 23.20 27.72
N VAL A 200 2.50 24.09 27.25
CA VAL A 200 3.44 24.83 28.16
C VAL A 200 2.70 25.74 29.13
N ARG A 201 1.62 26.41 28.68
CA ARG A 201 0.78 27.26 29.52
C ARG A 201 -0.04 26.53 30.61
N GLN A 202 -0.26 25.22 30.45
CA GLN A 202 -0.96 24.38 31.41
C GLN A 202 -0.03 23.77 32.47
N LEU A 203 1.28 23.91 32.29
CA LEU A 203 2.32 23.41 33.20
C LEU A 203 2.89 24.49 34.12
N ASP A 204 2.54 25.76 33.91
CA ASP A 204 2.80 26.92 34.77
C ASP A 204 1.57 27.24 35.65
#